data_fd50b7e53c031c067d3967fcfdf351f7
#
_entry.id   fd50b7e53c031c067d3967fcfdf351f7
#
_cell.length_a   1.000
_cell.length_b   1.000
_cell.length_c   1.000
_cell.angle_alpha   90.00
_cell.angle_beta   90.00
_cell.angle_gamma   90.00
#
_symmetry.space_group_name_H-M   'P 1'
#
loop_
_entity.id
_entity.type
_entity.pdbx_description
1 polymer ?
#
loop_
_entity_poly.entity_id
_entity_poly.type
_entity_poly.pdbx_seq_one_letter_code
_entity_poly.pdbx_strand_id
1 'polypeptide(L)'
;RARDDTRPLMGRLNFLLICASTMAEFFELRVAGLRNRVETGTGEPGPDGMLAQEMLDQISRITHEAVHRQYHILQNILLPALAGEGVHFLRREHWNAKQTEWVKKYFRDQVYPVLTPIALDPAHPFPRLANKSRKFIVSLDGKAAFGRPTGLATPPAPRPPPPGDRPPATPSPRYRPPPTPAARRPTRGRGP
;
A
#
# COMPACT_ATOMS: atom_id res chain seq x y z
N ARG A 1 21.37 2.58 -7.28
CA ARG A 1 21.44 1.09 -7.15
C ARG A 1 20.46 0.38 -8.10
N ALA A 2 19.20 0.80 -8.23
CA ALA A 2 18.26 0.20 -9.20
C ALA A 2 18.66 0.40 -10.68
N ARG A 3 19.44 1.42 -11.00
CA ARG A 3 19.99 1.72 -12.34
C ARG A 3 21.33 1.02 -12.62
N ASP A 4 21.96 0.50 -11.61
CA ASP A 4 23.29 -0.05 -11.64
C ASP A 4 23.21 -1.48 -12.23
N ASP A 5 23.60 -1.63 -13.49
CA ASP A 5 23.54 -2.87 -14.27
C ASP A 5 24.61 -3.89 -13.87
N THR A 6 25.59 -3.50 -13.06
CA THR A 6 26.52 -4.44 -12.44
C THR A 6 25.87 -5.30 -11.33
N ARG A 7 24.65 -4.95 -10.90
CA ARG A 7 23.90 -5.66 -9.88
C ARG A 7 22.93 -6.67 -10.47
N PRO A 8 22.66 -7.78 -9.74
CA PRO A 8 21.68 -8.76 -10.16
C PRO A 8 20.30 -8.11 -10.37
N LEU A 9 19.58 -8.48 -11.44
CA LEU A 9 18.33 -7.88 -11.86
C LEU A 9 17.27 -7.87 -10.76
N MET A 10 17.10 -8.99 -10.03
CA MET A 10 16.17 -9.06 -8.90
C MET A 10 16.58 -8.15 -7.74
N GLY A 11 17.87 -7.96 -7.52
CA GLY A 11 18.39 -7.00 -6.55
C GLY A 11 18.05 -5.56 -6.93
N ARG A 12 18.16 -5.21 -8.22
CA ARG A 12 17.76 -3.90 -8.76
C ARG A 12 16.27 -3.63 -8.57
N LEU A 13 15.42 -4.62 -8.85
CA LEU A 13 13.98 -4.55 -8.60
C LEU A 13 13.70 -4.36 -7.11
N ASN A 14 14.35 -5.12 -6.25
CA ASN A 14 14.17 -5.02 -4.80
C ASN A 14 14.53 -3.62 -4.26
N PHE A 15 15.60 -3.00 -4.74
CA PHE A 15 15.93 -1.62 -4.37
C PHE A 15 14.85 -0.62 -4.77
N LEU A 16 14.20 -0.83 -5.91
CA LEU A 16 13.08 0.02 -6.33
C LEU A 16 11.87 -0.15 -5.41
N LEU A 17 11.56 -1.39 -5.03
CA LEU A 17 10.46 -1.71 -4.12
C LEU A 17 10.71 -1.14 -2.70
N ILE A 18 11.94 -1.24 -2.19
CA ILE A 18 12.32 -0.62 -0.91
C ILE A 18 12.10 0.90 -0.97
N CYS A 19 12.52 1.54 -2.04
CA CYS A 19 12.33 2.97 -2.21
C CYS A 19 10.84 3.35 -2.22
N ALA A 20 9.98 2.58 -2.91
CA ALA A 20 8.54 2.79 -2.93
C ALA A 20 7.91 2.58 -1.54
N SER A 21 8.34 1.56 -0.80
CA SER A 21 7.86 1.28 0.55
C SER A 21 8.23 2.39 1.53
N THR A 22 9.49 2.86 1.50
CA THR A 22 9.97 3.96 2.34
C THR A 22 9.22 5.26 2.05
N MET A 23 8.93 5.53 0.77
CA MET A 23 8.13 6.70 0.38
C MET A 23 6.70 6.59 0.92
N ALA A 24 6.07 5.43 0.83
CA ALA A 24 4.73 5.20 1.39
C ALA A 24 4.71 5.44 2.90
N GLU A 25 5.69 4.92 3.63
CA GLU A 25 5.82 5.13 5.08
C GLU A 25 6.04 6.61 5.43
N PHE A 26 6.86 7.32 4.66
CA PHE A 26 7.06 8.75 4.82
C PHE A 26 5.74 9.52 4.70
N PHE A 27 4.91 9.21 3.71
CA PHE A 27 3.60 9.84 3.55
C PHE A 27 2.64 9.48 4.68
N GLU A 28 2.61 8.22 5.10
CA GLU A 28 1.72 7.75 6.17
C GLU A 28 2.02 8.38 7.54
N LEU A 29 3.28 8.65 7.83
CA LEU A 29 3.72 9.13 9.15
C LEU A 29 4.01 10.64 9.15
N ARG A 30 4.84 11.11 8.23
CA ARG A 30 5.35 12.49 8.26
C ARG A 30 4.42 13.46 7.55
N VAL A 31 4.03 13.13 6.32
CA VAL A 31 3.16 13.99 5.53
C VAL A 31 1.76 14.08 6.14
N ALA A 32 1.24 12.97 6.68
CA ALA A 32 -0.03 12.96 7.40
C ALA A 32 -0.02 13.94 8.60
N GLY A 33 1.07 13.98 9.36
CA GLY A 33 1.23 14.92 10.46
C GLY A 33 1.24 16.39 10.01
N LEU A 34 1.94 16.70 8.91
CA LEU A 34 1.94 18.04 8.32
C LEU A 34 0.54 18.45 7.83
N ARG A 35 -0.15 17.53 7.19
CA ARG A 35 -1.51 17.75 6.70
C ARG A 35 -2.48 18.05 7.82
N ASN A 36 -2.41 17.30 8.93
CA ASN A 36 -3.21 17.56 10.11
C ASN A 36 -2.94 18.95 10.71
N ARG A 37 -1.68 19.41 10.73
CA ARG A 37 -1.33 20.77 11.18
C ARG A 37 -1.96 21.85 10.31
N VAL A 38 -2.01 21.65 9.01
CA VAL A 38 -2.69 22.59 8.09
C VAL A 38 -4.20 22.59 8.34
N GLU A 39 -4.81 21.41 8.47
CA GLU A 39 -6.26 21.25 8.69
C GLU A 39 -6.72 21.84 10.03
N THR A 40 -5.90 21.74 11.08
CA THR A 40 -6.21 22.29 12.41
C THR A 40 -5.82 23.76 12.59
N GLY A 41 -5.18 24.37 11.59
CA GLY A 41 -4.72 25.75 11.68
C GLY A 41 -3.61 26.01 12.71
N THR A 42 -2.97 24.95 13.23
CA THR A 42 -1.84 25.02 14.18
C THR A 42 -0.54 25.33 13.45
N GLY A 43 -0.53 26.48 12.75
CA GLY A 43 0.48 26.79 11.75
C GLY A 43 1.71 27.53 12.25
N GLU A 44 2.29 27.18 13.41
CA GLU A 44 3.62 27.70 13.76
C GLU A 44 4.67 27.24 12.74
N PRO A 45 5.53 28.16 12.25
CA PRO A 45 6.64 27.77 11.38
C PRO A 45 7.51 26.67 12.01
N GLY A 46 8.02 25.78 11.17
CA GLY A 46 8.99 24.78 11.61
C GLY A 46 10.33 25.41 12.06
N PRO A 47 11.28 24.62 12.54
CA PRO A 47 12.62 25.09 12.91
C PRO A 47 13.38 25.73 11.75
N ASP A 48 12.98 25.41 10.50
CA ASP A 48 13.48 25.96 9.24
C ASP A 48 12.75 27.23 8.79
N GLY A 49 11.79 27.72 9.59
CA GLY A 49 10.98 28.90 9.28
C GLY A 49 9.88 28.65 8.25
N MET A 50 9.72 27.44 7.71
CA MET A 50 8.70 27.12 6.71
C MET A 50 7.33 26.83 7.34
N LEU A 51 6.29 27.32 6.67
CA LEU A 51 4.91 26.94 7.01
C LEU A 51 4.62 25.50 6.58
N ALA A 52 3.71 24.83 7.29
CA ALA A 52 3.34 23.44 7.01
C ALA A 52 2.81 23.27 5.56
N GLN A 53 2.09 24.26 5.01
CA GLN A 53 1.62 24.24 3.63
C GLN A 53 2.78 24.33 2.62
N GLU A 54 3.73 25.22 2.85
CA GLU A 54 4.92 25.36 1.98
C GLU A 54 5.73 24.07 1.95
N MET A 55 5.89 23.41 3.11
CA MET A 55 6.53 22.09 3.19
C MET A 55 5.77 21.04 2.39
N LEU A 56 4.43 21.00 2.47
CA LEU A 56 3.61 20.07 1.69
C LEU A 56 3.77 20.30 0.19
N ASP A 57 3.80 21.53 -0.27
CA ASP A 57 3.95 21.86 -1.68
C ASP A 57 5.35 21.47 -2.19
N GLN A 58 6.37 21.71 -1.40
CA GLN A 58 7.73 21.30 -1.72
C GLN A 58 7.89 19.78 -1.75
N ILE A 59 7.35 19.07 -0.74
CA ILE A 59 7.32 17.61 -0.69
C ILE A 59 6.60 17.06 -1.93
N SER A 60 5.43 17.60 -2.26
CA SER A 60 4.65 17.18 -3.42
C SER A 60 5.47 17.26 -4.71
N ARG A 61 6.14 18.38 -4.96
CA ARG A 61 6.98 18.56 -6.15
C ARG A 61 8.11 17.53 -6.21
N ILE A 62 8.89 17.42 -5.13
CA ILE A 62 10.04 16.51 -5.08
C ILE A 62 9.61 15.05 -5.23
N THR A 63 8.52 14.66 -4.58
CA THR A 63 8.05 13.29 -4.63
C THR A 63 7.45 12.91 -5.97
N HIS A 64 6.75 13.81 -6.66
CA HIS A 64 6.29 13.57 -8.03
C HIS A 64 7.45 13.28 -8.97
N GLU A 65 8.51 14.07 -8.92
CA GLU A 65 9.72 13.82 -9.72
C GLU A 65 10.37 12.46 -9.36
N ALA A 66 10.44 12.13 -8.09
CA ALA A 66 10.98 10.85 -7.63
C ALA A 66 10.15 9.67 -8.13
N VAL A 67 8.82 9.75 -8.05
CA VAL A 67 7.88 8.74 -8.55
C VAL A 67 8.00 8.60 -10.07
N HIS A 68 8.06 9.69 -10.81
CA HIS A 68 8.30 9.66 -12.25
C HIS A 68 9.58 8.90 -12.60
N ARG A 69 10.67 9.17 -11.89
CA ARG A 69 11.95 8.46 -12.08
C ARG A 69 11.83 6.97 -11.72
N GLN A 70 11.10 6.62 -10.67
CA GLN A 70 10.87 5.22 -10.28
C GLN A 70 10.12 4.46 -11.38
N TYR A 71 9.02 5.03 -11.88
CA TYR A 71 8.25 4.42 -12.95
C TYR A 71 9.02 4.32 -14.26
N HIS A 72 9.82 5.34 -14.58
CA HIS A 72 10.71 5.27 -15.75
C HIS A 72 11.70 4.10 -15.64
N ILE A 73 12.35 3.91 -14.48
CA ILE A 73 13.26 2.78 -14.26
C ILE A 73 12.51 1.46 -14.35
N LEU A 74 11.33 1.35 -13.73
CA LEU A 74 10.52 0.14 -13.77
C LEU A 74 10.14 -0.22 -15.20
N GLN A 75 9.53 0.72 -15.92
CA GLN A 75 8.90 0.43 -17.21
C GLN A 75 9.91 0.32 -18.36
N ASN A 76 10.96 1.15 -18.35
CA ASN A 76 11.86 1.26 -19.47
C ASN A 76 13.19 0.50 -19.29
N ILE A 77 13.49 0.06 -18.05
CA ILE A 77 14.73 -0.67 -17.76
C ILE A 77 14.44 -2.05 -17.19
N LEU A 78 13.71 -2.12 -16.07
CA LEU A 78 13.59 -3.38 -15.33
C LEU A 78 12.59 -4.36 -15.98
N LEU A 79 11.41 -3.89 -16.41
CA LEU A 79 10.43 -4.77 -17.05
C LEU A 79 10.94 -5.36 -18.38
N PRO A 80 11.60 -4.60 -19.28
CA PRO A 80 12.23 -5.16 -20.45
C PRO A 80 13.35 -6.18 -20.12
N ALA A 81 14.18 -5.87 -19.14
CA ALA A 81 15.23 -6.79 -18.69
C ALA A 81 14.65 -8.11 -18.12
N LEU A 82 13.58 -8.01 -17.32
CA LEU A 82 12.84 -9.19 -16.81
C LEU A 82 12.22 -10.01 -17.95
N ALA A 83 11.68 -9.36 -18.96
CA ALA A 83 11.14 -10.04 -20.12
C ALA A 83 12.23 -10.81 -20.89
N GLY A 84 13.45 -10.27 -20.98
CA GLY A 84 14.61 -10.96 -21.53
C GLY A 84 15.00 -12.23 -20.76
N GLU A 85 14.76 -12.25 -19.44
CA GLU A 85 14.94 -13.42 -18.57
C GLU A 85 13.70 -14.34 -18.49
N GLY A 86 12.71 -14.12 -19.37
CA GLY A 86 11.49 -14.95 -19.44
C GLY A 86 10.41 -14.59 -18.44
N VAL A 87 10.56 -13.51 -17.66
CA VAL A 87 9.55 -13.03 -16.71
C VAL A 87 8.70 -11.92 -17.34
N HIS A 88 7.48 -12.27 -17.73
CA HIS A 88 6.56 -11.36 -18.43
C HIS A 88 5.41 -10.90 -17.54
N PHE A 89 5.22 -9.59 -17.42
CA PHE A 89 4.03 -8.99 -16.80
C PHE A 89 2.98 -8.71 -17.88
N LEU A 90 2.05 -9.65 -18.04
CA LEU A 90 1.02 -9.57 -19.06
C LEU A 90 -0.12 -8.66 -18.63
N ARG A 91 -0.44 -7.67 -19.43
CA ARG A 91 -1.68 -6.90 -19.31
C ARG A 91 -2.84 -7.69 -19.93
N ARG A 92 -4.06 -7.35 -19.53
CA ARG A 92 -5.28 -8.04 -20.00
C ARG A 92 -5.37 -8.13 -21.53
N GLU A 93 -4.93 -7.08 -22.21
CA GLU A 93 -4.95 -6.98 -23.68
C GLU A 93 -4.05 -8.04 -24.36
N HIS A 94 -3.08 -8.56 -23.63
CA HIS A 94 -2.10 -9.55 -24.11
C HIS A 94 -2.42 -10.99 -23.68
N TRP A 95 -3.55 -11.21 -22.99
CA TRP A 95 -3.89 -12.55 -22.53
C TRP A 95 -4.40 -13.39 -23.70
N ASN A 96 -3.88 -14.61 -23.82
CA ASN A 96 -4.44 -15.59 -24.73
C ASN A 96 -5.74 -16.21 -24.16
N ALA A 97 -6.44 -17.00 -24.99
CA ALA A 97 -7.71 -17.60 -24.59
C ALA A 97 -7.60 -18.46 -23.33
N LYS A 98 -6.54 -19.29 -23.22
CA LYS A 98 -6.32 -20.17 -22.05
C LYS A 98 -6.06 -19.34 -20.76
N GLN A 99 -5.26 -18.30 -20.85
CA GLN A 99 -5.01 -17.39 -19.73
C GLN A 99 -6.27 -16.65 -19.31
N THR A 100 -7.07 -16.18 -20.26
CA THR A 100 -8.34 -15.52 -20.00
C THR A 100 -9.32 -16.45 -19.29
N GLU A 101 -9.43 -17.69 -19.72
CA GLU A 101 -10.30 -18.70 -19.11
C GLU A 101 -9.82 -19.03 -17.69
N TRP A 102 -8.52 -19.25 -17.52
CA TRP A 102 -7.92 -19.52 -16.21
C TRP A 102 -8.17 -18.38 -15.21
N VAL A 103 -7.94 -17.12 -15.63
CA VAL A 103 -8.17 -15.95 -14.75
C VAL A 103 -9.64 -15.81 -14.39
N LYS A 104 -10.57 -16.03 -15.35
CA LYS A 104 -12.01 -15.99 -15.07
C LYS A 104 -12.42 -17.07 -14.08
N LYS A 105 -11.91 -18.30 -14.24
CA LYS A 105 -12.16 -19.40 -13.32
C LYS A 105 -11.59 -19.08 -11.93
N TYR A 106 -10.33 -18.67 -11.85
CA TYR A 106 -9.69 -18.30 -10.59
C TYR A 106 -10.46 -17.18 -9.87
N PHE A 107 -10.87 -16.15 -10.59
CA PHE A 107 -11.67 -15.06 -10.04
C PHE A 107 -12.98 -15.57 -9.45
N ARG A 108 -13.71 -16.39 -10.20
CA ARG A 108 -15.01 -16.93 -9.77
C ARG A 108 -14.88 -17.83 -8.55
N ASP A 109 -13.88 -18.70 -8.53
CA ASP A 109 -13.76 -19.76 -7.52
C ASP A 109 -13.05 -19.25 -6.26
N GLN A 110 -12.10 -18.32 -6.38
CA GLN A 110 -11.21 -17.91 -5.27
C GLN A 110 -11.43 -16.47 -4.82
N VAL A 111 -11.77 -15.55 -5.72
CA VAL A 111 -11.85 -14.12 -5.41
C VAL A 111 -13.29 -13.68 -5.15
N TYR A 112 -14.18 -14.02 -6.04
CA TYR A 112 -15.58 -13.61 -5.98
C TYR A 112 -16.29 -14.00 -4.66
N PRO A 113 -16.13 -15.22 -4.11
CA PRO A 113 -16.81 -15.61 -2.87
C PRO A 113 -16.37 -14.82 -1.62
N VAL A 114 -15.19 -14.20 -1.67
CA VAL A 114 -14.64 -13.41 -0.54
C VAL A 114 -14.88 -11.90 -0.68
N LEU A 115 -15.44 -11.47 -1.82
CA LEU A 115 -15.83 -10.08 -2.01
C LEU A 115 -17.15 -9.81 -1.27
N THR A 116 -17.12 -8.85 -0.37
CA THR A 116 -18.31 -8.42 0.37
C THR A 116 -18.60 -6.97 -0.03
N PRO A 117 -19.67 -6.68 -0.77
CA PRO A 117 -20.03 -5.31 -1.10
C PRO A 117 -20.52 -4.56 0.14
N ILE A 118 -20.12 -3.29 0.25
CA ILE A 118 -20.65 -2.36 1.26
C ILE A 118 -21.39 -1.27 0.48
N ALA A 119 -22.67 -1.08 0.78
CA ALA A 119 -23.42 0.01 0.20
C ALA A 119 -22.91 1.36 0.76
N LEU A 120 -22.69 2.33 -0.11
CA LEU A 120 -22.46 3.71 0.27
C LEU A 120 -23.79 4.45 0.20
N ASP A 121 -24.28 4.85 1.35
CA ASP A 121 -25.52 5.59 1.51
C ASP A 121 -25.19 6.93 2.16
N PRO A 122 -25.74 8.07 1.66
CA PRO A 122 -25.57 9.38 2.29
C PRO A 122 -26.06 9.45 3.74
N ALA A 123 -26.95 8.54 4.15
CA ALA A 123 -27.44 8.45 5.53
C ALA A 123 -26.45 7.78 6.52
N HIS A 124 -25.41 7.16 6.02
CA HIS A 124 -24.41 6.48 6.85
C HIS A 124 -23.02 7.10 6.68
N PRO A 125 -22.19 7.11 7.74
CA PRO A 125 -20.81 7.55 7.64
C PRO A 125 -20.03 6.73 6.60
N PHE A 126 -19.14 7.39 5.88
CA PHE A 126 -18.26 6.71 4.93
C PHE A 126 -17.46 5.60 5.64
N PRO A 127 -17.44 4.37 5.11
CA PRO A 127 -16.78 3.25 5.77
C PRO A 127 -15.27 3.48 5.89
N ARG A 128 -14.70 3.08 7.03
CA ARG A 128 -13.24 3.11 7.21
C ARG A 128 -12.58 2.13 6.26
N LEU A 129 -11.75 2.66 5.39
CA LEU A 129 -10.94 1.86 4.46
C LEU A 129 -9.62 1.46 5.12
N ALA A 130 -9.28 0.18 5.05
CA ALA A 130 -7.98 -0.28 5.51
C ALA A 130 -6.87 0.31 4.63
N ASN A 131 -5.77 0.74 5.24
CA ASN A 131 -4.60 1.24 4.54
C ASN A 131 -4.01 0.15 3.61
N LYS A 132 -3.43 0.57 2.48
CA LYS A 132 -2.83 -0.33 1.46
C LYS A 132 -3.79 -1.41 0.91
N SER A 133 -5.11 -1.24 1.09
CA SER A 133 -6.12 -2.13 0.53
C SER A 133 -6.66 -1.58 -0.80
N ARG A 134 -6.92 -2.49 -1.74
CA ARG A 134 -7.59 -2.15 -2.99
C ARG A 134 -9.10 -2.23 -2.80
N LYS A 135 -9.81 -1.20 -3.25
CA LYS A 135 -11.27 -1.14 -3.24
C LYS A 135 -11.75 -0.79 -4.63
N PHE A 136 -12.88 -1.36 -5.01
CA PHE A 136 -13.58 -0.97 -6.22
C PHE A 136 -14.82 -0.20 -5.81
N ILE A 137 -15.03 0.96 -6.42
CA ILE A 137 -16.27 1.71 -6.30
C ILE A 137 -17.08 1.35 -7.55
N VAL A 138 -18.28 0.83 -7.34
CA VAL A 138 -19.19 0.42 -8.41
C VAL A 138 -20.41 1.32 -8.36
N SER A 139 -20.66 2.04 -9.44
CA SER A 139 -21.92 2.75 -9.63
C SER A 139 -22.98 1.74 -10.05
N LEU A 140 -24.12 1.78 -9.36
CA LEU A 140 -25.26 0.91 -9.65
C LEU A 140 -26.38 1.73 -10.24
N ASP A 141 -26.86 1.34 -11.42
CA ASP A 141 -28.05 1.91 -12.03
C ASP A 141 -29.26 1.04 -11.68
N GLY A 142 -30.35 1.66 -11.27
CA GLY A 142 -31.58 0.96 -10.95
C GLY A 142 -32.21 1.40 -9.64
N LYS A 143 -33.22 0.65 -9.22
CA LYS A 143 -33.88 0.84 -7.94
C LYS A 143 -33.49 -0.28 -6.99
N ALA A 144 -33.11 0.07 -5.77
CA ALA A 144 -32.94 -0.91 -4.69
C ALA A 144 -34.25 -1.66 -4.43
N ALA A 145 -34.19 -2.78 -3.71
CA ALA A 145 -35.37 -3.60 -3.36
C ALA A 145 -36.50 -2.80 -2.68
N PHE A 146 -36.20 -1.63 -2.12
CA PHE A 146 -37.15 -0.72 -1.50
C PHE A 146 -37.46 0.56 -2.34
N GLY A 147 -37.20 0.52 -3.64
CA GLY A 147 -37.54 1.62 -4.57
C GLY A 147 -36.67 2.88 -4.47
N ARG A 148 -35.60 2.88 -3.69
CA ARG A 148 -34.64 3.99 -3.62
C ARG A 148 -33.55 3.86 -4.70
N PRO A 149 -33.02 4.98 -5.23
CA PRO A 149 -31.88 4.94 -6.13
C PRO A 149 -30.71 4.22 -5.45
N THR A 150 -30.08 3.29 -6.12
CA THR A 150 -28.93 2.56 -5.57
C THR A 150 -27.71 3.46 -5.59
N GLY A 151 -27.06 3.57 -4.43
CA GLY A 151 -25.83 4.31 -4.26
C GLY A 151 -24.58 3.51 -4.67
N LEU A 152 -23.42 4.09 -4.43
CA LEU A 152 -22.12 3.45 -4.65
C LEU A 152 -21.90 2.27 -3.69
N ALA A 153 -21.44 1.13 -4.20
CA ALA A 153 -21.06 -0.02 -3.39
C ALA A 153 -19.53 -0.21 -3.41
N THR A 154 -18.92 -0.34 -2.25
CA THR A 154 -17.50 -0.72 -2.13
C THR A 154 -17.39 -2.15 -1.60
N PRO A 155 -16.76 -3.08 -2.34
CA PRO A 155 -16.47 -4.39 -1.77
C PRO A 155 -15.40 -4.26 -0.67
N PRO A 156 -15.60 -4.85 0.52
CA PRO A 156 -14.58 -4.92 1.55
C PRO A 156 -13.42 -5.82 1.13
N ALA A 157 -12.31 -5.70 1.85
CA ALA A 157 -11.18 -6.60 1.67
C ALA A 157 -11.60 -8.06 1.86
N PRO A 158 -11.01 -9.00 1.11
CA PRO A 158 -11.33 -10.41 1.28
C PRO A 158 -11.12 -10.84 2.73
N ARG A 159 -12.12 -11.53 3.26
CA ARG A 159 -12.03 -12.13 4.59
C ARG A 159 -10.97 -13.26 4.53
N PRO A 160 -10.09 -13.41 5.51
CA PRO A 160 -9.19 -14.55 5.53
C PRO A 160 -10.00 -15.86 5.44
N PRO A 161 -9.49 -16.88 4.74
CA PRO A 161 -10.18 -18.16 4.59
C PRO A 161 -10.49 -18.75 5.97
N PRO A 162 -11.61 -19.50 6.11
CA PRO A 162 -11.96 -20.16 7.36
C PRO A 162 -10.84 -21.12 7.79
N PRO A 163 -10.71 -21.41 9.11
CA PRO A 163 -9.64 -22.22 9.66
C PRO A 163 -9.77 -23.71 9.31
N GLY A 164 -9.80 -24.08 8.11
CA GLY A 164 -9.85 -25.45 7.58
C GLY A 164 -9.19 -25.57 6.21
N ASP A 165 -9.19 -24.49 5.45
CA ASP A 165 -8.62 -24.44 4.10
C ASP A 165 -7.30 -23.65 4.01
N ARG A 166 -6.66 -23.42 5.15
CA ARG A 166 -5.32 -22.81 5.12
C ARG A 166 -4.33 -23.88 4.64
N PRO A 167 -3.58 -23.59 3.57
CA PRO A 167 -2.33 -24.31 3.37
C PRO A 167 -1.51 -24.20 4.66
N PRO A 168 -0.77 -25.24 5.05
CA PRO A 168 0.00 -25.24 6.29
C PRO A 168 0.79 -23.94 6.37
N ALA A 169 0.58 -23.20 7.45
CA ALA A 169 1.23 -21.92 7.65
C ALA A 169 2.73 -22.13 7.56
N THR A 170 3.33 -21.54 6.54
CA THR A 170 4.77 -21.29 6.57
C THR A 170 5.01 -20.53 7.87
N PRO A 171 5.89 -21.05 8.77
CA PRO A 171 6.12 -20.38 10.04
C PRO A 171 6.61 -18.98 9.75
N SER A 172 5.77 -18.00 10.05
CA SER A 172 6.18 -16.61 10.10
C SER A 172 7.41 -16.54 11.00
N PRO A 173 8.49 -15.85 10.59
CA PRO A 173 9.59 -15.59 11.49
C PRO A 173 9.00 -14.92 12.73
N ARG A 174 9.06 -15.62 13.87
CA ARG A 174 8.56 -15.13 15.14
C ARG A 174 9.26 -13.80 15.40
N TYR A 175 8.49 -12.72 15.40
CA TYR A 175 8.98 -11.43 15.88
C TYR A 175 9.45 -11.65 17.32
N ARG A 176 10.77 -11.65 17.51
CA ARG A 176 11.39 -11.64 18.82
C ARG A 176 11.58 -10.17 19.17
N PRO A 177 10.83 -9.63 20.13
CA PRO A 177 11.06 -8.25 20.55
C PRO A 177 12.53 -8.11 21.00
N PRO A 178 13.18 -6.97 20.72
CA PRO A 178 14.53 -6.73 21.20
C PRO A 178 14.56 -6.84 22.73
N PRO A 179 15.64 -7.36 23.32
CA PRO A 179 15.76 -7.50 24.75
C PRO A 179 15.61 -6.12 25.39
N THR A 180 14.73 -6.03 26.38
CA THR A 180 14.55 -4.84 27.21
C THR A 180 15.90 -4.48 27.82
N PRO A 181 16.39 -3.23 27.69
CA PRO A 181 17.63 -2.85 28.32
C PRO A 181 17.51 -3.06 29.82
N ALA A 182 18.42 -3.87 30.36
CA ALA A 182 18.49 -4.15 31.79
C ALA A 182 18.58 -2.82 32.57
N ALA A 183 17.64 -2.62 33.47
CA ALA A 183 17.64 -1.49 34.37
C ALA A 183 19.03 -1.43 35.11
N ARG A 184 19.77 -0.36 34.89
CA ARG A 184 21.02 -0.11 35.61
C ARG A 184 20.68 -0.08 37.09
N ARG A 185 21.20 -1.07 37.84
CA ARG A 185 21.18 -1.04 39.30
C ARG A 185 21.92 0.22 39.78
N PRO A 186 21.33 1.00 40.69
CA PRO A 186 22.04 2.10 41.31
C PRO A 186 23.22 1.55 42.10
N THR A 187 24.41 2.00 41.78
CA THR A 187 25.62 1.75 42.56
C THR A 187 25.44 2.41 43.93
N ARG A 188 25.34 1.60 45.00
CA ARG A 188 25.44 2.10 46.38
C ARG A 188 26.81 2.75 46.52
N GLY A 189 26.80 4.07 46.67
CA GLY A 189 27.97 4.81 47.12
C GLY A 189 28.39 4.33 48.53
N ARG A 190 29.63 3.87 48.65
CA ARG A 190 30.30 3.79 49.94
C ARG A 190 30.67 5.25 50.32
N GLY A 191 30.05 5.76 51.34
CA GLY A 191 30.54 6.95 52.01
C GLY A 191 31.71 6.61 52.93
N PRO A 192 32.45 7.63 53.39
CA PRO A 192 33.70 7.50 54.08
C PRO A 192 33.57 6.91 55.49
#